data_3feb18197ec56a2b24ad4483a6f34535
#
_entry.id   3feb18197ec56a2b24ad4483a6f34535
#
_cell.length_a   1.000
_cell.length_b   1.000
_cell.length_c   1.000
_cell.angle_alpha   90.00
_cell.angle_beta   90.00
_cell.angle_gamma   90.00
#
_symmetry.space_group_name_H-M   'P 1'
#
loop_
_entity.id
_entity.type
_entity.pdbx_description
1 polymer ?
#
loop_
_entity_poly.entity_id
_entity_poly.type
_entity_poly.pdbx_seq_one_letter_code
_entity_poly.pdbx_strand_id
1 'polypeptide(L)'
;ENLQELINKAADLHDEPEDAEALAQLPALKTVDCTGCEDLEMLARLRKSLPECEVLYTLCLDGQTLDQDTKELRLEHVDLPALRRALPCLPGVERLTAVDWTPEPESVDSLRKEFPGIGLFFEWDDRLLPLDEETTALDLNSWPLTAAAAEGLLGCFPKLEQAKMLDTGLTDEEMFALCDAFPNCEFLWEASFGPVRALTDVEEIDISDYPVEDPAWVESLLPYFPRLQKVVMCRCGLDNETMNALNRRHEDVNFVWEVSVGVVKVRTDTDYFAPVVTGKHVYEGEMDNLKYCPDIIAVDVGHMGLKTCDWARYMPKLQYLIIADSGISDISALAECKELIFLEMFLTPVKDYSPLLSCKKLEDLNMCYTYGDPEPISKMTWLKRLWWTKIPYTYRDMAQYLPDTQVVLDSGSSTGYGWRDGAHYKEQRDILGMWYMTG
;
A
#
# COMPACT_ATOMS: atom_id res chain seq x y z
N GLU A 1 74.16 -21.06 -23.39
CA GLU A 1 73.34 -20.40 -24.42
C GLU A 1 73.51 -18.91 -24.27
N ASN A 2 73.75 -18.21 -25.36
CA ASN A 2 74.10 -16.80 -25.38
C ASN A 2 72.83 -15.96 -25.10
N LEU A 3 72.91 -14.95 -24.23
CA LEU A 3 71.80 -14.03 -23.92
C LEU A 3 71.16 -13.48 -25.20
N GLN A 4 71.91 -13.32 -26.28
CA GLN A 4 71.45 -12.86 -27.59
C GLN A 4 70.57 -13.89 -28.31
N GLU A 5 70.81 -15.22 -28.10
CA GLU A 5 69.96 -16.29 -28.66
C GLU A 5 68.64 -16.39 -27.93
N LEU A 6 68.64 -16.12 -26.58
CA LEU A 6 67.46 -16.06 -25.80
C LEU A 6 66.61 -14.82 -26.11
N ILE A 7 67.25 -13.66 -26.34
CA ILE A 7 66.62 -12.45 -26.82
C ILE A 7 65.96 -12.58 -28.16
N ASN A 8 66.72 -13.29 -29.10
CA ASN A 8 66.14 -13.52 -30.40
C ASN A 8 65.05 -14.60 -30.42
N LYS A 9 65.05 -15.57 -29.48
CA LYS A 9 63.97 -16.50 -29.27
C LYS A 9 62.77 -15.76 -28.64
N ALA A 10 63.01 -14.82 -27.76
CA ALA A 10 61.94 -13.97 -27.15
C ALA A 10 61.28 -13.02 -28.18
N ALA A 11 62.01 -12.63 -29.24
CA ALA A 11 61.48 -11.83 -30.34
C ALA A 11 60.65 -12.65 -31.35
N ASP A 12 60.84 -14.01 -31.39
CA ASP A 12 60.12 -14.96 -32.27
C ASP A 12 58.98 -15.73 -31.53
N LEU A 13 58.57 -15.28 -30.34
CA LEU A 13 57.52 -15.94 -29.55
C LEU A 13 56.12 -15.77 -30.19
N HIS A 14 55.96 -16.32 -31.34
CA HIS A 14 54.69 -16.15 -32.04
C HIS A 14 53.67 -17.27 -31.84
N ASP A 15 54.08 -18.52 -31.49
CA ASP A 15 53.06 -19.59 -31.54
C ASP A 15 53.30 -20.86 -30.66
N GLU A 16 54.28 -20.93 -29.72
CA GLU A 16 54.51 -22.17 -28.98
C GLU A 16 54.29 -22.03 -27.45
N PRO A 17 53.42 -22.86 -26.80
CA PRO A 17 53.15 -22.82 -25.36
C PRO A 17 54.37 -23.07 -24.45
N GLU A 18 55.39 -23.73 -24.98
CA GLU A 18 56.58 -24.13 -24.22
C GLU A 18 57.52 -22.95 -23.93
N ASP A 19 57.39 -21.84 -24.65
CA ASP A 19 58.27 -20.69 -24.56
C ASP A 19 58.04 -19.88 -23.25
N ALA A 20 56.80 -19.83 -22.73
CA ALA A 20 56.49 -19.18 -21.46
C ALA A 20 57.11 -19.90 -20.26
N GLU A 21 57.18 -21.23 -20.30
CA GLU A 21 57.81 -22.06 -19.27
C GLU A 21 59.35 -21.94 -19.32
N ALA A 22 59.90 -21.76 -20.50
CA ALA A 22 61.35 -21.56 -20.69
C ALA A 22 61.80 -20.20 -20.12
N LEU A 23 61.02 -19.13 -20.29
CA LEU A 23 61.28 -17.82 -19.73
C LEU A 23 61.18 -17.80 -18.19
N ALA A 24 60.31 -18.63 -17.59
CA ALA A 24 60.19 -18.78 -16.17
C ALA A 24 61.42 -19.39 -15.47
N GLN A 25 62.30 -20.03 -16.23
CA GLN A 25 63.57 -20.59 -15.73
C GLN A 25 64.69 -19.55 -15.67
N LEU A 26 64.47 -18.31 -16.08
CA LEU A 26 65.48 -17.25 -16.07
C LEU A 26 65.40 -16.41 -14.77
N PRO A 27 66.26 -16.68 -13.74
CA PRO A 27 66.15 -16.07 -12.43
C PRO A 27 66.45 -14.57 -12.35
N ALA A 28 67.00 -14.00 -13.43
CA ALA A 28 67.35 -12.59 -13.54
C ALA A 28 66.45 -11.78 -14.46
N LEU A 29 65.38 -12.39 -14.98
CA LEU A 29 64.43 -11.75 -15.89
C LEU A 29 63.53 -10.80 -15.06
N LYS A 30 63.56 -9.51 -15.39
CA LYS A 30 62.76 -8.47 -14.71
C LYS A 30 61.66 -7.91 -15.58
N THR A 31 61.88 -7.84 -16.90
CA THR A 31 60.95 -7.24 -17.86
C THR A 31 60.91 -8.07 -19.10
N VAL A 32 59.71 -8.32 -19.64
CA VAL A 32 59.49 -8.93 -20.97
C VAL A 32 58.63 -7.97 -21.77
N ASP A 33 59.12 -7.58 -22.95
CA ASP A 33 58.37 -6.73 -23.87
C ASP A 33 57.65 -7.61 -24.92
N CYS A 34 56.34 -7.65 -24.81
CA CYS A 34 55.43 -8.37 -25.72
C CYS A 34 54.56 -7.37 -26.51
N THR A 35 55.04 -6.15 -26.72
CA THR A 35 54.29 -5.12 -27.48
C THR A 35 54.04 -5.63 -28.92
N GLY A 36 52.75 -5.64 -29.31
CA GLY A 36 52.33 -6.14 -30.62
C GLY A 36 51.93 -7.62 -30.62
N CYS A 37 51.98 -8.31 -29.47
CA CYS A 37 51.44 -9.67 -29.39
C CYS A 37 49.90 -9.62 -29.36
N GLU A 38 49.27 -10.37 -30.28
CA GLU A 38 47.82 -10.48 -30.38
C GLU A 38 47.26 -11.73 -29.70
N ASP A 39 48.13 -12.67 -29.26
CA ASP A 39 47.73 -13.88 -28.56
C ASP A 39 47.49 -13.60 -27.04
N LEU A 40 46.23 -13.34 -26.71
CA LEU A 40 45.82 -13.05 -25.32
C LEU A 40 45.97 -14.25 -24.39
N GLU A 41 45.86 -15.51 -24.92
CA GLU A 41 46.04 -16.71 -24.11
C GLU A 41 47.50 -16.91 -23.73
N MET A 42 48.40 -16.65 -24.67
CA MET A 42 49.83 -16.69 -24.44
C MET A 42 50.24 -15.60 -23.43
N LEU A 43 49.73 -14.35 -23.55
CA LEU A 43 50.00 -13.29 -22.62
C LEU A 43 49.53 -13.62 -21.21
N ALA A 44 48.32 -14.18 -21.07
CA ALA A 44 47.75 -14.59 -19.76
C ALA A 44 48.61 -15.72 -19.11
N ARG A 45 49.06 -16.71 -19.90
CA ARG A 45 49.96 -17.79 -19.43
C ARG A 45 51.33 -17.24 -19.02
N LEU A 46 51.90 -16.37 -19.81
CA LEU A 46 53.20 -15.75 -19.54
C LEU A 46 53.19 -15.01 -18.21
N ARG A 47 52.18 -14.20 -17.96
CA ARG A 47 52.00 -13.48 -16.70
C ARG A 47 51.86 -14.40 -15.49
N LYS A 48 51.08 -15.49 -15.65
CA LYS A 48 50.92 -16.50 -14.59
C LYS A 48 52.24 -17.23 -14.28
N SER A 49 53.07 -17.45 -15.30
CA SER A 49 54.36 -18.13 -15.16
C SER A 49 55.47 -17.20 -14.64
N LEU A 50 55.31 -15.88 -14.78
CA LEU A 50 56.32 -14.86 -14.44
C LEU A 50 55.75 -13.80 -13.46
N PRO A 51 55.29 -14.19 -12.26
CA PRO A 51 54.61 -13.27 -11.37
C PRO A 51 55.44 -12.10 -10.83
N GLU A 52 56.79 -12.25 -10.82
CA GLU A 52 57.77 -11.25 -10.38
C GLU A 52 58.35 -10.43 -11.53
N CYS A 53 57.93 -10.70 -12.78
CA CYS A 53 58.45 -10.09 -13.98
C CYS A 53 57.43 -9.07 -14.54
N GLU A 54 57.89 -7.88 -14.89
CA GLU A 54 57.10 -6.89 -15.59
C GLU A 54 56.94 -7.32 -17.06
N VAL A 55 55.68 -7.61 -17.47
CA VAL A 55 55.35 -7.99 -18.85
C VAL A 55 54.69 -6.80 -19.53
N LEU A 56 55.43 -6.15 -20.45
CA LEU A 56 54.94 -4.98 -21.19
C LEU A 56 54.21 -5.45 -22.45
N TYR A 57 52.98 -5.01 -22.62
CA TYR A 57 52.15 -5.27 -23.82
C TYR A 57 51.02 -4.25 -23.90
N THR A 58 50.42 -4.18 -25.06
CA THR A 58 49.16 -3.48 -25.28
C THR A 58 48.21 -4.43 -25.99
N LEU A 59 46.95 -4.35 -25.65
CA LEU A 59 45.87 -5.07 -26.32
C LEU A 59 44.80 -4.11 -26.81
N CYS A 60 44.07 -4.54 -27.84
CA CYS A 60 42.95 -3.77 -28.35
C CYS A 60 41.64 -4.47 -27.99
N LEU A 61 40.73 -3.75 -27.32
CA LEU A 61 39.40 -4.24 -27.01
C LEU A 61 38.43 -3.09 -27.25
N ASP A 62 37.36 -3.32 -27.98
CA ASP A 62 36.33 -2.33 -28.34
C ASP A 62 36.95 -1.02 -28.90
N GLY A 63 37.97 -1.15 -29.76
CA GLY A 63 38.68 0.00 -30.36
C GLY A 63 39.58 0.78 -29.42
N GLN A 64 39.71 0.38 -28.16
CA GLN A 64 40.56 0.98 -27.15
C GLN A 64 41.89 0.26 -27.05
N THR A 65 42.98 1.01 -26.93
CA THR A 65 44.30 0.43 -26.63
C THR A 65 44.48 0.43 -25.10
N LEU A 66 44.65 -0.78 -24.55
CA LEU A 66 44.72 -1.07 -23.13
C LEU A 66 46.04 -1.65 -22.74
N ASP A 67 46.49 -1.45 -21.52
CA ASP A 67 47.71 -1.99 -20.95
C ASP A 67 47.43 -2.64 -19.57
N GLN A 68 48.46 -3.21 -18.98
CA GLN A 68 48.38 -3.88 -17.68
C GLN A 68 47.98 -2.96 -16.52
N ASP A 69 48.17 -1.64 -16.65
CA ASP A 69 47.90 -0.63 -15.62
C ASP A 69 46.51 -0.02 -15.78
N THR A 70 45.78 -0.44 -16.82
CA THR A 70 44.42 0.00 -17.08
C THR A 70 43.51 -0.36 -15.88
N LYS A 71 42.90 0.64 -15.27
CA LYS A 71 42.04 0.45 -14.08
C LYS A 71 40.57 0.44 -14.38
N GLU A 72 40.16 1.16 -15.39
CA GLU A 72 38.76 1.29 -15.80
C GLU A 72 38.62 0.87 -17.27
N LEU A 73 37.62 0.03 -17.52
CA LEU A 73 37.27 -0.43 -18.84
C LEU A 73 35.84 -0.01 -19.15
N ARG A 74 35.66 0.85 -20.16
CA ARG A 74 34.35 1.33 -20.60
C ARG A 74 34.09 0.79 -22.01
N LEU A 75 33.06 -0.05 -22.15
CA LEU A 75 32.73 -0.77 -23.37
C LEU A 75 31.44 -0.22 -23.98
N GLU A 76 31.52 0.21 -25.24
CA GLU A 76 30.35 0.59 -26.06
C GLU A 76 29.74 -0.64 -26.76
N HIS A 77 30.54 -1.68 -26.99
CA HIS A 77 30.10 -2.95 -27.53
C HIS A 77 30.62 -4.10 -26.67
N VAL A 78 29.72 -4.76 -25.96
CA VAL A 78 30.07 -5.86 -25.07
C VAL A 78 30.17 -7.19 -25.84
N ASP A 79 31.38 -7.56 -26.23
CA ASP A 79 31.72 -8.93 -26.72
C ASP A 79 32.23 -9.75 -25.51
N LEU A 80 31.35 -10.54 -24.88
CA LEU A 80 31.70 -11.34 -23.72
C LEU A 80 32.83 -12.34 -23.96
N PRO A 81 32.86 -13.10 -25.05
CA PRO A 81 34.02 -13.96 -25.41
C PRO A 81 35.34 -13.20 -25.50
N ALA A 82 35.37 -12.04 -26.15
CA ALA A 82 36.56 -11.20 -26.24
C ALA A 82 36.97 -10.64 -24.88
N LEU A 83 36.01 -10.16 -24.12
CA LEU A 83 36.21 -9.63 -22.77
C LEU A 83 36.82 -10.69 -21.82
N ARG A 84 36.29 -11.92 -21.83
CA ARG A 84 36.81 -13.02 -21.00
C ARG A 84 38.24 -13.42 -21.34
N ARG A 85 38.66 -13.27 -22.59
CA ARG A 85 40.05 -13.49 -22.99
C ARG A 85 40.96 -12.34 -22.58
N ALA A 86 40.46 -11.09 -22.62
CA ALA A 86 41.23 -9.90 -22.32
C ALA A 86 41.45 -9.67 -20.82
N LEU A 87 40.40 -9.87 -19.96
CA LEU A 87 40.48 -9.57 -18.53
C LEU A 87 41.64 -10.26 -17.79
N PRO A 88 42.04 -11.53 -18.06
CA PRO A 88 43.21 -12.13 -17.44
C PRO A 88 44.52 -11.39 -17.78
N CYS A 89 44.55 -10.65 -18.89
CA CYS A 89 45.67 -9.79 -19.27
C CYS A 89 45.61 -8.39 -18.71
N LEU A 90 44.53 -7.99 -18.03
CA LEU A 90 44.27 -6.66 -17.48
C LEU A 90 44.10 -6.69 -15.94
N PRO A 91 45.17 -7.04 -15.19
CA PRO A 91 45.06 -7.26 -13.74
C PRO A 91 44.79 -5.97 -12.96
N GLY A 92 45.04 -4.81 -13.57
CA GLY A 92 44.78 -3.49 -12.98
C GLY A 92 43.33 -3.09 -13.01
N VAL A 93 42.46 -3.81 -13.76
CA VAL A 93 41.04 -3.43 -13.91
C VAL A 93 40.30 -3.64 -12.62
N GLU A 94 39.81 -2.54 -12.08
CA GLU A 94 38.99 -2.44 -10.87
C GLU A 94 37.51 -2.21 -11.25
N ARG A 95 37.25 -1.61 -12.42
CA ARG A 95 35.94 -1.23 -12.90
C ARG A 95 35.69 -1.60 -14.34
N LEU A 96 34.52 -2.19 -14.61
CA LEU A 96 34.02 -2.46 -15.95
C LEU A 96 32.66 -1.79 -16.11
N THR A 97 32.53 -0.89 -17.07
CA THR A 97 31.31 -0.19 -17.41
C THR A 97 30.83 -0.60 -18.80
N ALA A 98 29.61 -1.12 -18.88
CA ALA A 98 28.92 -1.39 -20.14
C ALA A 98 27.99 -0.23 -20.48
N VAL A 99 28.13 0.34 -21.67
CA VAL A 99 27.40 1.54 -22.12
C VAL A 99 26.32 1.13 -23.10
N ASP A 100 25.09 1.68 -22.92
CA ASP A 100 23.94 1.47 -23.80
C ASP A 100 23.68 -0.01 -24.17
N TRP A 101 24.10 -0.91 -23.30
CA TRP A 101 23.95 -2.35 -23.45
C TRP A 101 22.69 -2.84 -22.77
N THR A 102 21.97 -3.79 -23.36
CA THR A 102 20.90 -4.50 -22.68
C THR A 102 21.50 -5.58 -21.79
N PRO A 103 21.50 -5.45 -20.47
CA PRO A 103 22.11 -6.43 -19.57
C PRO A 103 21.42 -7.79 -19.68
N GLU A 104 22.26 -8.84 -19.70
CA GLU A 104 21.81 -10.22 -19.59
C GLU A 104 22.16 -10.75 -18.20
N PRO A 105 21.20 -11.06 -17.33
CA PRO A 105 21.46 -11.46 -15.94
C PRO A 105 22.48 -12.60 -15.80
N GLU A 106 22.36 -13.64 -16.65
CA GLU A 106 23.25 -14.80 -16.64
C GLU A 106 24.71 -14.41 -16.99
N SER A 107 24.85 -13.47 -17.90
CA SER A 107 26.17 -12.96 -18.34
C SER A 107 26.83 -12.13 -17.23
N VAL A 108 26.05 -11.26 -16.57
CA VAL A 108 26.50 -10.45 -15.42
C VAL A 108 26.91 -11.35 -14.26
N ASP A 109 26.11 -12.35 -13.93
CA ASP A 109 26.40 -13.30 -12.85
C ASP A 109 27.65 -14.17 -13.14
N SER A 110 27.85 -14.56 -14.40
CA SER A 110 29.04 -15.26 -14.81
C SER A 110 30.30 -14.41 -14.63
N LEU A 111 30.24 -13.13 -15.05
CA LEU A 111 31.36 -12.19 -14.88
C LEU A 111 31.67 -11.93 -13.38
N ARG A 112 30.64 -11.78 -12.53
CA ARG A 112 30.85 -11.64 -11.08
C ARG A 112 31.59 -12.82 -10.47
N LYS A 113 31.23 -14.05 -10.89
CA LYS A 113 31.86 -15.30 -10.41
C LYS A 113 33.25 -15.49 -10.92
N GLU A 114 33.49 -15.17 -12.20
CA GLU A 114 34.80 -15.35 -12.85
C GLU A 114 35.80 -14.26 -12.40
N PHE A 115 35.32 -13.03 -12.15
CA PHE A 115 36.17 -11.86 -11.85
C PHE A 115 35.64 -11.09 -10.60
N PRO A 116 35.65 -11.72 -9.42
CA PRO A 116 35.02 -11.15 -8.21
C PRO A 116 35.65 -9.86 -7.68
N GLY A 117 36.85 -9.49 -8.21
CA GLY A 117 37.54 -8.24 -7.85
C GLY A 117 37.17 -7.04 -8.72
N ILE A 118 36.36 -7.24 -9.75
CA ILE A 118 35.98 -6.16 -10.69
C ILE A 118 34.58 -5.67 -10.39
N GLY A 119 34.43 -4.38 -10.12
CA GLY A 119 33.11 -3.71 -10.01
C GLY A 119 32.45 -3.60 -11.37
N LEU A 120 31.26 -4.16 -11.52
CA LEU A 120 30.47 -4.09 -12.74
C LEU A 120 29.51 -2.89 -12.68
N PHE A 121 29.46 -2.11 -13.77
CA PHE A 121 28.61 -0.94 -13.88
C PHE A 121 27.85 -0.96 -15.21
N PHE A 122 26.65 -0.42 -15.16
CA PHE A 122 25.80 -0.14 -16.29
C PHE A 122 25.70 1.38 -16.50
N GLU A 123 25.92 1.87 -17.71
CA GLU A 123 25.78 3.26 -18.08
C GLU A 123 24.73 3.40 -19.18
N TRP A 124 23.72 4.25 -18.92
CA TRP A 124 22.65 4.56 -19.85
C TRP A 124 22.33 6.04 -19.81
N ASP A 125 22.35 6.71 -20.96
CA ASP A 125 22.08 8.14 -21.07
C ASP A 125 22.90 8.97 -20.05
N ASP A 126 24.23 8.76 -20.02
CA ASP A 126 25.19 9.38 -19.11
C ASP A 126 24.94 9.13 -17.59
N ARG A 127 24.09 8.18 -17.24
CA ARG A 127 23.83 7.75 -15.86
C ARG A 127 24.51 6.43 -15.56
N LEU A 128 25.19 6.37 -14.45
CA LEU A 128 25.97 5.21 -14.03
C LEU A 128 25.29 4.48 -12.87
N LEU A 129 25.10 3.16 -13.04
CA LEU A 129 24.53 2.29 -12.02
C LEU A 129 25.48 1.14 -11.70
N PRO A 130 25.89 0.95 -10.43
CA PRO A 130 26.63 -0.24 -10.04
C PRO A 130 25.71 -1.48 -10.10
N LEU A 131 26.19 -2.54 -10.73
CA LEU A 131 25.51 -3.83 -10.76
C LEU A 131 25.95 -4.66 -9.53
N ASP A 132 25.45 -4.29 -8.34
CA ASP A 132 25.78 -4.96 -7.08
C ASP A 132 24.66 -5.95 -6.70
N GLU A 133 25.00 -7.23 -6.50
CA GLU A 133 24.06 -8.31 -6.15
C GLU A 133 23.38 -8.12 -4.78
N GLU A 134 23.96 -7.28 -3.90
CA GLU A 134 23.39 -6.97 -2.59
C GLU A 134 22.36 -5.83 -2.64
N THR A 135 22.16 -5.21 -3.80
CA THR A 135 21.21 -4.10 -3.95
C THR A 135 19.77 -4.59 -3.76
N THR A 136 19.07 -3.99 -2.82
CA THR A 136 17.65 -4.27 -2.50
C THR A 136 16.69 -3.20 -3.03
N ALA A 137 17.20 -2.02 -3.39
CA ALA A 137 16.38 -0.91 -3.88
C ALA A 137 17.08 -0.17 -5.02
N LEU A 138 16.31 0.15 -6.07
CA LEU A 138 16.79 0.93 -7.22
C LEU A 138 15.96 2.21 -7.40
N ASP A 139 16.65 3.27 -7.81
CA ASP A 139 16.00 4.48 -8.30
C ASP A 139 16.33 4.68 -9.78
N LEU A 140 15.38 4.33 -10.64
CA LEU A 140 15.44 4.43 -12.08
C LEU A 140 14.52 5.55 -12.61
N ASN A 141 14.16 6.51 -11.77
CA ASN A 141 13.30 7.63 -12.16
C ASN A 141 13.92 8.40 -13.34
N SER A 142 13.09 8.65 -14.35
CA SER A 142 13.47 9.33 -15.60
C SER A 142 14.60 8.65 -16.36
N TRP A 143 14.81 7.35 -16.20
CA TRP A 143 15.68 6.58 -17.08
C TRP A 143 14.88 6.20 -18.34
N PRO A 144 15.29 6.59 -19.54
CA PRO A 144 14.53 6.32 -20.75
C PRO A 144 14.77 4.86 -21.21
N LEU A 145 14.20 3.91 -20.46
CA LEU A 145 14.38 2.48 -20.68
C LEU A 145 13.39 1.94 -21.72
N THR A 146 13.82 0.94 -22.47
CA THR A 146 12.91 0.03 -23.15
C THR A 146 12.51 -1.11 -22.23
N ALA A 147 11.38 -1.78 -22.49
CA ALA A 147 10.91 -2.91 -21.67
C ALA A 147 11.99 -4.00 -21.55
N ALA A 148 12.65 -4.35 -22.65
CA ALA A 148 13.72 -5.35 -22.65
C ALA A 148 14.95 -4.92 -21.83
N ALA A 149 15.34 -3.64 -21.91
CA ALA A 149 16.44 -3.11 -21.11
C ALA A 149 16.10 -3.08 -19.61
N ALA A 150 14.85 -2.70 -19.27
CA ALA A 150 14.37 -2.72 -17.90
C ALA A 150 14.34 -4.14 -17.32
N GLU A 151 13.78 -5.10 -18.04
CA GLU A 151 13.71 -6.51 -17.61
C GLU A 151 15.12 -7.09 -17.41
N GLY A 152 16.02 -6.91 -18.38
CA GLY A 152 17.40 -7.36 -18.28
C GLY A 152 18.14 -6.71 -17.12
N LEU A 153 17.99 -5.38 -16.94
CA LEU A 153 18.62 -4.65 -15.86
C LEU A 153 18.13 -5.12 -14.48
N LEU A 154 16.82 -5.19 -14.27
CA LEU A 154 16.23 -5.65 -13.00
C LEU A 154 16.65 -7.07 -12.66
N GLY A 155 16.74 -7.96 -13.66
CA GLY A 155 17.20 -9.33 -13.49
C GLY A 155 18.65 -9.46 -13.00
N CYS A 156 19.48 -8.40 -13.14
CA CYS A 156 20.84 -8.38 -12.61
C CYS A 156 20.91 -8.21 -11.08
N PHE A 157 19.78 -7.97 -10.39
CA PHE A 157 19.70 -7.71 -8.96
C PHE A 157 18.87 -8.78 -8.25
N PRO A 158 19.47 -9.92 -7.87
CA PRO A 158 18.73 -11.07 -7.31
C PRO A 158 18.06 -10.80 -5.97
N LYS A 159 18.46 -9.74 -5.26
CA LYS A 159 17.90 -9.33 -3.96
C LYS A 159 17.02 -8.09 -4.04
N LEU A 160 16.61 -7.69 -5.24
CA LEU A 160 15.80 -6.49 -5.43
C LEU A 160 14.41 -6.65 -4.81
N GLU A 161 14.06 -5.72 -3.91
CA GLU A 161 12.77 -5.65 -3.22
C GLU A 161 11.96 -4.43 -3.66
N GLN A 162 12.63 -3.35 -4.12
CA GLN A 162 11.97 -2.10 -4.52
C GLN A 162 12.61 -1.46 -5.74
N ALA A 163 11.79 -0.95 -6.67
CA ALA A 163 12.26 -0.18 -7.82
C ALA A 163 11.37 1.05 -8.05
N LYS A 164 11.98 2.24 -8.08
CA LYS A 164 11.31 3.48 -8.49
C LYS A 164 11.50 3.67 -9.98
N MET A 165 10.38 3.79 -10.71
CA MET A 165 10.36 3.81 -12.17
C MET A 165 9.45 4.92 -12.74
N LEU A 166 9.48 6.11 -12.12
CA LEU A 166 8.74 7.27 -12.60
C LEU A 166 9.37 7.82 -13.88
N ASP A 167 8.55 8.22 -14.82
CA ASP A 167 8.97 8.88 -16.08
C ASP A 167 10.02 8.08 -16.87
N THR A 168 9.93 6.75 -16.86
CA THR A 168 10.86 5.88 -17.63
C THR A 168 10.49 5.77 -19.10
N GLY A 169 9.30 6.24 -19.51
CA GLY A 169 8.77 6.12 -20.86
C GLY A 169 8.09 4.77 -21.15
N LEU A 170 8.05 3.85 -20.16
CA LEU A 170 7.35 2.58 -20.30
C LEU A 170 5.82 2.79 -20.23
N THR A 171 5.09 2.01 -21.02
CA THR A 171 3.62 1.98 -20.97
C THR A 171 3.12 1.21 -19.75
N ASP A 172 1.82 1.37 -19.41
CA ASP A 172 1.20 0.64 -18.31
C ASP A 172 1.29 -0.89 -18.54
N GLU A 173 1.10 -1.36 -19.79
CA GLU A 173 1.21 -2.79 -20.13
C GLU A 173 2.63 -3.33 -19.92
N GLU A 174 3.65 -2.55 -20.29
CA GLU A 174 5.06 -2.93 -20.09
C GLU A 174 5.41 -2.97 -18.60
N MET A 175 4.91 -2.01 -17.83
CA MET A 175 5.11 -1.98 -16.36
C MET A 175 4.37 -3.14 -15.67
N PHE A 176 3.14 -3.46 -16.08
CA PHE A 176 2.43 -4.63 -15.56
C PHE A 176 3.18 -5.93 -15.85
N ALA A 177 3.73 -6.08 -17.06
CA ALA A 177 4.55 -7.23 -17.41
C ALA A 177 5.81 -7.34 -16.53
N LEU A 178 6.45 -6.21 -16.19
CA LEU A 178 7.59 -6.19 -15.26
C LEU A 178 7.15 -6.59 -13.83
N CYS A 179 6.01 -6.09 -13.35
CA CYS A 179 5.48 -6.50 -12.03
C CYS A 179 5.22 -8.00 -11.97
N ASP A 180 4.67 -8.58 -13.04
CA ASP A 180 4.41 -10.02 -13.13
C ASP A 180 5.73 -10.84 -13.21
N ALA A 181 6.75 -10.33 -13.91
CA ALA A 181 8.06 -10.96 -14.03
C ALA A 181 8.88 -10.92 -12.73
N PHE A 182 8.69 -9.87 -11.91
CA PHE A 182 9.40 -9.66 -10.64
C PHE A 182 8.43 -9.55 -9.46
N PRO A 183 7.69 -10.60 -9.08
CA PRO A 183 6.60 -10.55 -8.10
C PRO A 183 7.06 -10.23 -6.67
N ASN A 184 8.37 -10.30 -6.39
CA ASN A 184 8.93 -9.96 -5.09
C ASN A 184 9.46 -8.52 -5.03
N CYS A 185 9.36 -7.76 -6.12
CA CYS A 185 9.78 -6.37 -6.20
C CYS A 185 8.57 -5.43 -6.16
N GLU A 186 8.54 -4.51 -5.21
CA GLU A 186 7.56 -3.42 -5.16
C GLU A 186 7.98 -2.31 -6.11
N PHE A 187 7.17 -2.07 -7.14
CA PHE A 187 7.41 -1.02 -8.13
C PHE A 187 6.67 0.27 -7.76
N LEU A 188 7.41 1.37 -7.63
CA LEU A 188 6.83 2.70 -7.50
C LEU A 188 6.84 3.40 -8.87
N TRP A 189 5.67 3.57 -9.44
CA TRP A 189 5.45 4.24 -10.71
C TRP A 189 4.05 4.86 -10.77
N GLU A 190 3.75 5.59 -11.82
CA GLU A 190 2.42 6.19 -12.01
C GLU A 190 1.60 5.33 -12.97
N ALA A 191 0.59 4.63 -12.44
CA ALA A 191 -0.28 3.73 -13.18
C ALA A 191 -1.66 4.31 -13.41
N SER A 192 -2.33 3.87 -14.47
CA SER A 192 -3.73 4.18 -14.72
C SER A 192 -4.65 3.25 -13.93
N PHE A 193 -5.54 3.85 -13.15
CA PHE A 193 -6.69 3.17 -12.53
C PHE A 193 -7.97 3.75 -13.17
N GLY A 194 -8.30 3.30 -14.35
CA GLY A 194 -9.37 3.88 -15.16
C GLY A 194 -9.10 5.33 -15.56
N PRO A 195 -9.94 6.28 -15.13
CA PRO A 195 -9.77 7.69 -15.48
C PRO A 195 -8.67 8.41 -14.70
N VAL A 196 -8.16 7.77 -13.66
CA VAL A 196 -7.20 8.36 -12.72
C VAL A 196 -5.81 7.79 -12.97
N ARG A 197 -4.80 8.64 -13.05
CA ARG A 197 -3.40 8.22 -12.91
C ARG A 197 -2.95 8.50 -11.49
N ALA A 198 -2.37 7.51 -10.85
CA ALA A 198 -1.91 7.58 -9.47
C ALA A 198 -0.61 6.82 -9.28
N LEU A 199 0.17 7.23 -8.28
CA LEU A 199 1.30 6.45 -7.82
C LEU A 199 0.82 5.09 -7.27
N THR A 200 1.58 4.05 -7.50
CA THR A 200 1.22 2.69 -7.06
C THR A 200 1.27 2.51 -5.53
N ASP A 201 1.84 3.47 -4.80
CA ASP A 201 1.91 3.46 -3.32
C ASP A 201 0.79 4.25 -2.63
N VAL A 202 -0.23 4.71 -3.39
CA VAL A 202 -1.38 5.42 -2.80
C VAL A 202 -2.23 4.49 -1.96
N GLU A 203 -2.84 5.06 -0.92
CA GLU A 203 -3.75 4.34 -0.02
C GLU A 203 -5.23 4.47 -0.44
N GLU A 204 -5.56 5.48 -1.23
CA GLU A 204 -6.93 5.74 -1.69
C GLU A 204 -6.97 6.17 -3.16
N ILE A 205 -7.93 5.62 -3.91
CA ILE A 205 -8.25 6.04 -5.29
C ILE A 205 -9.74 6.34 -5.40
N ASP A 206 -10.10 7.44 -6.03
CA ASP A 206 -11.49 7.81 -6.32
C ASP A 206 -11.75 7.78 -7.83
N ILE A 207 -12.59 6.84 -8.27
CA ILE A 207 -13.08 6.70 -9.64
C ILE A 207 -14.57 6.98 -9.74
N SER A 208 -15.14 7.75 -8.81
CA SER A 208 -16.55 8.12 -8.84
C SER A 208 -16.96 8.70 -10.20
N ASP A 209 -18.19 8.42 -10.60
CA ASP A 209 -18.78 8.80 -11.89
C ASP A 209 -18.15 8.12 -13.14
N TYR A 210 -17.15 7.25 -12.95
CA TYR A 210 -16.62 6.44 -14.05
C TYR A 210 -17.44 5.16 -14.20
N PRO A 211 -18.01 4.88 -15.39
CA PRO A 211 -18.84 3.69 -15.59
C PRO A 211 -17.98 2.43 -15.58
N VAL A 212 -18.29 1.51 -14.65
CA VAL A 212 -17.68 0.19 -14.53
C VAL A 212 -18.72 -0.85 -14.95
N GLU A 213 -18.47 -1.54 -16.06
CA GLU A 213 -19.36 -2.58 -16.56
C GLU A 213 -19.11 -3.93 -15.88
N ASP A 214 -17.83 -4.24 -15.59
CA ASP A 214 -17.41 -5.49 -14.97
C ASP A 214 -16.48 -5.19 -13.78
N PRO A 215 -16.87 -5.59 -12.55
CA PRO A 215 -16.01 -5.42 -11.37
C PRO A 215 -14.66 -6.17 -11.46
N ALA A 216 -14.58 -7.23 -12.27
CA ALA A 216 -13.33 -7.98 -12.48
C ALA A 216 -12.21 -7.10 -13.05
N TRP A 217 -12.55 -6.07 -13.81
CA TRP A 217 -11.58 -5.08 -14.27
C TRP A 217 -10.91 -4.34 -13.10
N VAL A 218 -11.68 -3.89 -12.11
CA VAL A 218 -11.13 -3.22 -10.91
C VAL A 218 -10.24 -4.19 -10.15
N GLU A 219 -10.70 -5.44 -9.97
CA GLU A 219 -9.96 -6.49 -9.26
C GLU A 219 -8.61 -6.81 -9.93
N SER A 220 -8.55 -6.75 -11.26
CA SER A 220 -7.31 -7.01 -12.01
C SER A 220 -6.22 -5.94 -11.80
N LEU A 221 -6.59 -4.74 -11.33
CA LEU A 221 -5.66 -3.65 -11.08
C LEU A 221 -5.12 -3.64 -9.63
N LEU A 222 -5.81 -4.26 -8.68
CA LEU A 222 -5.41 -4.24 -7.27
C LEU A 222 -3.98 -4.74 -7.00
N PRO A 223 -3.47 -5.79 -7.68
CA PRO A 223 -2.10 -6.27 -7.45
C PRO A 223 -1.02 -5.23 -7.73
N TYR A 224 -1.31 -4.23 -8.56
CA TYR A 224 -0.35 -3.19 -8.93
C TYR A 224 -0.36 -1.99 -7.98
N PHE A 225 -1.28 -1.97 -7.01
CA PHE A 225 -1.41 -0.95 -5.98
C PHE A 225 -1.32 -1.59 -4.58
N PRO A 226 -0.16 -2.07 -4.17
CA PRO A 226 -0.02 -2.93 -2.97
C PRO A 226 -0.34 -2.23 -1.66
N ARG A 227 -0.44 -0.90 -1.63
CA ARG A 227 -0.81 -0.11 -0.44
C ARG A 227 -2.22 0.42 -0.45
N LEU A 228 -2.99 0.09 -1.50
CA LEU A 228 -4.34 0.58 -1.65
C LEU A 228 -5.27 -0.02 -0.59
N GLN A 229 -5.86 0.86 0.23
CA GLN A 229 -6.77 0.50 1.33
C GLN A 229 -8.21 0.89 1.00
N LYS A 230 -8.42 1.85 0.07
CA LYS A 230 -9.76 2.34 -0.26
C LYS A 230 -9.91 2.69 -1.73
N VAL A 231 -11.02 2.22 -2.34
CA VAL A 231 -11.43 2.62 -3.68
C VAL A 231 -12.83 3.23 -3.62
N VAL A 232 -12.94 4.51 -3.95
CA VAL A 232 -14.23 5.21 -3.99
C VAL A 232 -14.84 5.06 -5.38
N MET A 233 -16.03 4.47 -5.44
CA MET A 233 -16.74 4.09 -6.66
C MET A 233 -18.19 4.59 -6.66
N CYS A 234 -18.41 5.82 -6.19
CA CYS A 234 -19.76 6.39 -6.19
C CYS A 234 -20.28 6.57 -7.61
N ARG A 235 -21.51 6.14 -7.88
CA ARG A 235 -22.19 6.29 -9.17
C ARG A 235 -21.49 5.65 -10.38
N CYS A 236 -20.75 4.57 -10.13
CA CYS A 236 -20.04 3.83 -11.19
C CYS A 236 -20.93 2.85 -11.97
N GLY A 237 -22.22 2.73 -11.63
CA GLY A 237 -23.18 1.87 -12.35
C GLY A 237 -23.35 0.47 -11.76
N LEU A 238 -22.53 0.06 -10.81
CA LEU A 238 -22.67 -1.24 -10.12
C LEU A 238 -23.77 -1.17 -9.06
N ASP A 239 -24.48 -2.28 -8.85
CA ASP A 239 -25.49 -2.40 -7.80
C ASP A 239 -24.87 -2.68 -6.42
N ASN A 240 -25.68 -2.48 -5.37
CA ASN A 240 -25.23 -2.62 -3.99
C ASN A 240 -24.72 -4.03 -3.65
N GLU A 241 -25.28 -5.08 -4.20
CA GLU A 241 -24.86 -6.47 -3.90
C GLU A 241 -23.52 -6.77 -4.56
N THR A 242 -23.31 -6.28 -5.79
CA THR A 242 -22.03 -6.39 -6.50
C THR A 242 -20.92 -5.67 -5.74
N MET A 243 -21.18 -4.42 -5.31
CA MET A 243 -20.22 -3.64 -4.51
C MET A 243 -19.91 -4.30 -3.16
N ASN A 244 -20.94 -4.80 -2.47
CA ASN A 244 -20.76 -5.53 -1.21
C ASN A 244 -20.00 -6.85 -1.41
N ALA A 245 -20.16 -7.51 -2.57
CA ALA A 245 -19.39 -8.71 -2.91
C ALA A 245 -17.90 -8.39 -3.14
N LEU A 246 -17.55 -7.21 -3.70
CA LEU A 246 -16.16 -6.75 -3.78
C LEU A 246 -15.53 -6.64 -2.39
N ASN A 247 -16.19 -5.97 -1.44
CA ASN A 247 -15.71 -5.85 -0.06
C ASN A 247 -15.51 -7.20 0.64
N ARG A 248 -16.36 -8.18 0.34
CA ARG A 248 -16.21 -9.52 0.93
C ARG A 248 -15.07 -10.32 0.34
N ARG A 249 -14.69 -10.06 -0.91
CA ARG A 249 -13.58 -10.75 -1.57
C ARG A 249 -12.23 -10.13 -1.25
N HIS A 250 -12.20 -8.84 -0.95
CA HIS A 250 -10.99 -8.06 -0.72
C HIS A 250 -11.05 -7.36 0.63
N GLU A 251 -10.83 -8.10 1.71
CA GLU A 251 -10.96 -7.60 3.08
C GLU A 251 -9.96 -6.48 3.42
N ASP A 252 -8.84 -6.41 2.69
CA ASP A 252 -7.79 -5.40 2.87
C ASP A 252 -8.10 -4.08 2.13
N VAL A 253 -9.10 -4.06 1.23
CA VAL A 253 -9.46 -2.89 0.43
C VAL A 253 -10.93 -2.54 0.64
N ASN A 254 -11.20 -1.35 1.17
CA ASN A 254 -12.56 -0.85 1.37
C ASN A 254 -13.09 -0.23 0.07
N PHE A 255 -14.03 -0.90 -0.60
CA PHE A 255 -14.78 -0.34 -1.72
C PHE A 255 -15.93 0.50 -1.20
N VAL A 256 -15.90 1.78 -1.50
CA VAL A 256 -16.88 2.77 -1.03
C VAL A 256 -17.79 3.19 -2.17
N TRP A 257 -19.09 3.12 -1.94
CA TRP A 257 -20.09 3.58 -2.91
C TRP A 257 -21.21 4.36 -2.24
N GLU A 258 -22.13 4.84 -3.03
CA GLU A 258 -23.29 5.60 -2.54
C GLU A 258 -24.54 4.71 -2.54
N VAL A 259 -25.17 4.57 -1.39
CA VAL A 259 -26.46 3.91 -1.23
C VAL A 259 -27.59 4.90 -1.08
N SER A 260 -28.81 4.51 -1.49
CA SER A 260 -30.00 5.32 -1.31
C SER A 260 -30.77 4.87 -0.08
N VAL A 261 -31.02 5.80 0.85
CA VAL A 261 -31.92 5.62 1.98
C VAL A 261 -33.10 6.58 1.76
N GLY A 262 -34.11 6.11 1.05
CA GLY A 262 -35.16 6.96 0.49
C GLY A 262 -34.56 8.01 -0.46
N VAL A 263 -34.81 9.29 -0.16
CA VAL A 263 -34.28 10.44 -0.93
C VAL A 263 -32.87 10.87 -0.48
N VAL A 264 -32.33 10.23 0.53
CA VAL A 264 -30.99 10.53 1.05
C VAL A 264 -29.96 9.65 0.38
N LYS A 265 -28.90 10.25 -0.13
CA LYS A 265 -27.73 9.54 -0.64
C LYS A 265 -26.67 9.50 0.46
N VAL A 266 -26.12 8.31 0.69
CA VAL A 266 -25.20 8.06 1.79
C VAL A 266 -24.01 7.26 1.27
N ARG A 267 -22.80 7.71 1.55
CA ARG A 267 -21.61 6.90 1.28
C ARG A 267 -21.50 5.77 2.31
N THR A 268 -21.04 4.62 1.87
CA THR A 268 -20.93 3.44 2.75
C THR A 268 -19.87 3.57 3.84
N ASP A 269 -18.90 4.47 3.68
CA ASP A 269 -17.86 4.79 4.65
C ASP A 269 -18.24 5.95 5.60
N THR A 270 -19.51 6.36 5.61
CA THR A 270 -19.95 7.40 6.53
C THR A 270 -19.97 6.91 7.98
N ASP A 271 -19.66 7.80 8.88
CA ASP A 271 -19.72 7.56 10.34
C ASP A 271 -21.04 8.03 10.96
N TYR A 272 -21.91 8.69 10.20
CA TYR A 272 -23.21 9.15 10.69
C TYR A 272 -24.34 9.09 9.66
N PHE A 273 -25.58 9.08 10.17
CA PHE A 273 -26.79 9.22 9.38
C PHE A 273 -27.79 10.12 10.10
N ALA A 274 -28.03 11.33 9.55
CA ALA A 274 -28.92 12.33 10.16
C ALA A 274 -29.73 13.07 9.08
N PRO A 275 -30.75 12.44 8.48
CA PRO A 275 -31.58 13.07 7.45
C PRO A 275 -32.31 14.32 7.95
N VAL A 276 -32.67 14.35 9.25
CA VAL A 276 -33.34 15.51 9.90
C VAL A 276 -32.52 16.79 9.77
N VAL A 277 -31.20 16.70 9.89
CA VAL A 277 -30.28 17.86 9.80
C VAL A 277 -30.35 18.52 8.42
N THR A 278 -30.60 17.73 7.38
CA THR A 278 -30.71 18.21 6.00
C THR A 278 -32.15 18.55 5.59
N GLY A 279 -33.12 18.47 6.52
CA GLY A 279 -34.54 18.66 6.25
C GLY A 279 -35.15 17.57 5.34
N LYS A 280 -34.51 16.44 5.22
CA LYS A 280 -35.02 15.27 4.47
C LYS A 280 -35.77 14.36 5.41
N HIS A 281 -36.72 13.61 4.84
CA HIS A 281 -37.52 12.63 5.56
C HIS A 281 -37.26 11.24 4.99
N VAL A 282 -37.17 10.24 5.86
CA VAL A 282 -37.07 8.82 5.50
C VAL A 282 -38.28 8.06 6.07
N TYR A 283 -38.70 7.03 5.36
CA TYR A 283 -39.87 6.25 5.67
C TYR A 283 -39.56 4.82 6.06
N GLU A 284 -40.53 4.14 6.61
CA GLU A 284 -40.42 2.73 6.96
C GLU A 284 -39.99 1.89 5.76
N GLY A 285 -39.02 0.98 5.97
CA GLY A 285 -38.45 0.11 4.92
C GLY A 285 -37.34 0.75 4.06
N GLU A 286 -37.15 2.09 4.13
CA GLU A 286 -36.06 2.73 3.40
C GLU A 286 -34.70 2.58 4.10
N MET A 287 -34.71 2.27 5.39
CA MET A 287 -33.51 2.15 6.23
C MET A 287 -32.67 0.89 5.97
N ASP A 288 -33.21 -0.08 5.24
CA ASP A 288 -32.55 -1.40 5.03
C ASP A 288 -31.20 -1.30 4.31
N ASN A 289 -31.01 -0.26 3.50
CA ASN A 289 -29.74 -0.06 2.79
C ASN A 289 -28.60 0.42 3.72
N LEU A 290 -28.92 0.82 4.97
CA LEU A 290 -27.87 1.09 5.97
C LEU A 290 -27.08 -0.17 6.35
N LYS A 291 -27.54 -1.36 5.97
CA LYS A 291 -26.77 -2.61 6.09
C LYS A 291 -25.41 -2.56 5.39
N TYR A 292 -25.21 -1.63 4.44
CA TYR A 292 -23.96 -1.42 3.73
C TYR A 292 -23.07 -0.34 4.39
N CYS A 293 -23.51 0.26 5.50
CA CYS A 293 -22.81 1.33 6.21
C CYS A 293 -22.42 0.89 7.65
N PRO A 294 -21.55 -0.12 7.81
CA PRO A 294 -21.25 -0.70 9.12
C PRO A 294 -20.46 0.25 10.05
N ASP A 295 -19.89 1.32 9.50
CA ASP A 295 -19.03 2.27 10.21
C ASP A 295 -19.82 3.38 10.91
N ILE A 296 -21.13 3.42 10.75
CA ILE A 296 -21.98 4.44 11.40
C ILE A 296 -21.88 4.33 12.93
N ILE A 297 -21.49 5.44 13.55
CA ILE A 297 -21.43 5.62 15.00
C ILE A 297 -22.55 6.49 15.55
N ALA A 298 -23.21 7.31 14.71
CA ALA A 298 -24.26 8.22 15.12
C ALA A 298 -25.46 8.23 14.18
N VAL A 299 -26.67 8.13 14.72
CA VAL A 299 -27.93 8.17 13.94
C VAL A 299 -28.91 9.12 14.60
N ASP A 300 -29.49 10.06 13.83
CA ASP A 300 -30.63 10.83 14.21
C ASP A 300 -31.77 10.66 13.18
N VAL A 301 -32.79 9.93 13.57
CA VAL A 301 -34.06 9.73 12.86
C VAL A 301 -35.28 10.15 13.73
N GLY A 302 -35.04 11.01 14.71
CA GLY A 302 -36.10 11.60 15.50
C GLY A 302 -37.12 12.33 14.64
N HIS A 303 -38.38 12.33 15.09
CA HIS A 303 -39.51 13.00 14.43
C HIS A 303 -39.85 12.46 13.02
N MET A 304 -39.37 11.28 12.64
CA MET A 304 -39.61 10.71 11.31
C MET A 304 -40.77 9.70 11.25
N GLY A 305 -41.37 9.41 12.39
CA GLY A 305 -42.55 8.53 12.46
C GLY A 305 -42.25 7.06 12.12
N LEU A 306 -40.97 6.65 12.17
CA LEU A 306 -40.56 5.25 12.00
C LEU A 306 -41.22 4.35 13.06
N LYS A 307 -41.52 3.10 12.72
CA LYS A 307 -42.20 2.14 13.61
C LYS A 307 -41.28 1.04 14.11
N THR A 308 -40.15 0.81 13.43
CA THR A 308 -39.12 -0.19 13.79
C THR A 308 -37.75 0.46 13.87
N CYS A 309 -36.83 -0.18 14.59
CA CYS A 309 -35.40 0.13 14.58
C CYS A 309 -34.54 -1.09 14.27
N ASP A 310 -35.09 -2.05 13.55
CA ASP A 310 -34.39 -3.30 13.17
C ASP A 310 -33.10 -3.06 12.39
N TRP A 311 -33.03 -1.96 11.65
CA TRP A 311 -31.87 -1.50 10.92
C TRP A 311 -30.65 -1.20 11.84
N ALA A 312 -30.87 -0.92 13.13
CA ALA A 312 -29.78 -0.64 14.07
C ALA A 312 -28.82 -1.84 14.23
N ARG A 313 -29.29 -3.09 14.02
CA ARG A 313 -28.45 -4.28 14.10
C ARG A 313 -27.34 -4.33 13.05
N TYR A 314 -27.46 -3.57 11.98
CA TYR A 314 -26.44 -3.49 10.92
C TYR A 314 -25.27 -2.56 11.28
N MET A 315 -25.34 -1.85 12.42
CA MET A 315 -24.37 -0.84 12.85
C MET A 315 -23.67 -1.26 14.15
N PRO A 316 -22.70 -2.17 14.08
CA PRO A 316 -22.04 -2.69 15.29
C PRO A 316 -21.25 -1.64 16.07
N LYS A 317 -20.91 -0.51 15.41
CA LYS A 317 -20.17 0.61 16.00
C LYS A 317 -21.07 1.72 16.55
N LEU A 318 -22.41 1.57 16.51
CA LEU A 318 -23.36 2.61 16.91
C LEU A 318 -23.19 3.03 18.37
N GLN A 319 -22.89 4.31 18.59
CA GLN A 319 -22.64 4.93 19.89
C GLN A 319 -23.74 5.92 20.26
N TYR A 320 -24.27 6.66 19.31
CA TYR A 320 -25.23 7.74 19.52
C TYR A 320 -26.49 7.50 18.69
N LEU A 321 -27.63 7.43 19.35
CA LEU A 321 -28.90 7.15 18.70
C LEU A 321 -30.02 8.10 19.18
N ILE A 322 -30.65 8.79 18.24
CA ILE A 322 -31.87 9.54 18.43
C ILE A 322 -33.02 8.89 17.63
N ILE A 323 -34.00 8.34 18.33
CA ILE A 323 -35.24 7.77 17.78
C ILE A 323 -36.50 8.42 18.41
N ALA A 324 -36.32 9.59 18.97
CA ALA A 324 -37.36 10.31 19.73
C ALA A 324 -38.55 10.72 18.86
N ASP A 325 -39.74 10.86 19.49
CA ASP A 325 -41.01 11.26 18.85
C ASP A 325 -41.29 10.45 17.58
N SER A 326 -41.24 9.12 17.73
CA SER A 326 -41.45 8.14 16.66
C SER A 326 -42.51 7.10 17.07
N GLY A 327 -42.88 6.25 16.09
CA GLY A 327 -43.80 5.11 16.31
C GLY A 327 -43.09 3.82 16.75
N ILE A 328 -41.80 3.88 17.04
CA ILE A 328 -40.97 2.69 17.39
C ILE A 328 -41.48 2.12 18.71
N SER A 329 -41.96 0.89 18.69
CA SER A 329 -42.49 0.14 19.84
C SER A 329 -41.61 -1.06 20.25
N ASP A 330 -40.78 -1.55 19.35
CA ASP A 330 -39.84 -2.65 19.57
C ASP A 330 -38.39 -2.13 19.39
N ILE A 331 -37.59 -2.30 20.43
CA ILE A 331 -36.17 -1.95 20.46
C ILE A 331 -35.28 -3.17 20.65
N SER A 332 -35.76 -4.37 20.32
CA SER A 332 -34.99 -5.63 20.47
C SER A 332 -33.66 -5.61 19.72
N ALA A 333 -33.60 -4.94 18.57
CA ALA A 333 -32.38 -4.76 17.80
C ALA A 333 -31.26 -4.04 18.57
N LEU A 334 -31.61 -3.15 19.52
CA LEU A 334 -30.62 -2.43 20.33
C LEU A 334 -29.85 -3.36 21.27
N ALA A 335 -30.35 -4.57 21.53
CA ALA A 335 -29.60 -5.56 22.29
C ALA A 335 -28.28 -5.97 21.61
N GLU A 336 -28.14 -5.73 20.32
CA GLU A 336 -26.93 -5.99 19.52
C GLU A 336 -25.96 -4.79 19.51
N CYS A 337 -26.43 -3.56 19.82
CA CYS A 337 -25.65 -2.33 19.82
C CYS A 337 -24.81 -2.19 21.09
N LYS A 338 -23.72 -2.95 21.21
CA LYS A 338 -22.88 -3.03 22.41
C LYS A 338 -22.07 -1.77 22.68
N GLU A 339 -21.86 -0.96 21.66
CA GLU A 339 -21.09 0.28 21.73
C GLU A 339 -21.97 1.50 22.09
N LEU A 340 -23.30 1.32 22.26
CA LEU A 340 -24.24 2.41 22.51
C LEU A 340 -23.91 3.12 23.83
N ILE A 341 -23.65 4.44 23.75
CA ILE A 341 -23.28 5.32 24.86
C ILE A 341 -24.43 6.27 25.20
N PHE A 342 -25.14 6.75 24.16
CA PHE A 342 -26.18 7.75 24.26
C PHE A 342 -27.43 7.28 23.52
N LEU A 343 -28.58 7.37 24.17
CA LEU A 343 -29.89 7.07 23.58
C LEU A 343 -30.93 8.14 23.93
N GLU A 344 -31.54 8.74 22.92
CA GLU A 344 -32.70 9.61 23.06
C GLU A 344 -33.93 8.97 22.42
N MET A 345 -34.90 8.57 23.27
CA MET A 345 -36.09 7.82 22.85
C MET A 345 -37.38 8.39 23.48
N PHE A 346 -37.42 9.66 23.80
CA PHE A 346 -38.60 10.27 24.37
C PHE A 346 -39.79 10.22 23.40
N LEU A 347 -41.02 10.20 23.93
CA LEU A 347 -42.27 10.13 23.15
C LEU A 347 -42.32 8.91 22.20
N THR A 348 -41.77 7.78 22.63
CA THR A 348 -41.91 6.51 21.91
C THR A 348 -42.90 5.56 22.60
N PRO A 349 -43.62 4.70 21.85
CA PRO A 349 -44.56 3.74 22.43
C PRO A 349 -43.91 2.45 22.97
N VAL A 350 -42.59 2.44 23.17
CA VAL A 350 -41.83 1.28 23.69
C VAL A 350 -42.42 0.83 25.04
N LYS A 351 -42.62 -0.47 25.19
CA LYS A 351 -43.15 -1.11 26.41
C LYS A 351 -42.13 -2.00 27.13
N ASP A 352 -41.23 -2.63 26.39
CA ASP A 352 -40.17 -3.50 26.91
C ASP A 352 -38.80 -2.81 26.77
N TYR A 353 -38.19 -2.49 27.90
CA TYR A 353 -36.85 -1.91 27.94
C TYR A 353 -35.75 -2.94 28.19
N SER A 354 -36.11 -4.23 28.31
CA SER A 354 -35.14 -5.29 28.61
C SER A 354 -33.98 -5.38 27.61
N PRO A 355 -34.12 -5.05 26.28
CA PRO A 355 -33.01 -5.02 25.35
C PRO A 355 -31.86 -4.10 25.78
N LEU A 356 -32.16 -3.00 26.46
CA LEU A 356 -31.17 -2.02 26.93
C LEU A 356 -30.25 -2.60 28.02
N LEU A 357 -30.63 -3.68 28.69
CA LEU A 357 -29.78 -4.38 29.67
C LEU A 357 -28.49 -4.94 29.03
N SER A 358 -28.50 -5.12 27.71
CA SER A 358 -27.35 -5.56 26.94
C SER A 358 -26.36 -4.42 26.58
N CYS A 359 -26.83 -3.15 26.63
CA CYS A 359 -26.03 -1.96 26.28
C CYS A 359 -25.23 -1.51 27.50
N LYS A 360 -24.14 -2.21 27.84
CA LYS A 360 -23.36 -1.94 29.07
C LYS A 360 -22.56 -0.65 29.05
N LYS A 361 -22.38 -0.05 27.87
CA LYS A 361 -21.71 1.24 27.69
C LYS A 361 -22.70 2.43 27.71
N LEU A 362 -24.00 2.18 27.76
CA LEU A 362 -24.99 3.24 27.75
C LEU A 362 -24.91 4.10 29.02
N GLU A 363 -24.50 5.33 28.87
CA GLU A 363 -24.30 6.30 29.95
C GLU A 363 -25.43 7.31 30.03
N ASP A 364 -25.92 7.82 28.91
CA ASP A 364 -26.96 8.84 28.82
C ASP A 364 -28.23 8.27 28.19
N LEU A 365 -29.34 8.28 28.94
CA LEU A 365 -30.63 7.78 28.50
C LEU A 365 -31.75 8.81 28.72
N ASN A 366 -32.39 9.25 27.63
CA ASN A 366 -33.61 10.07 27.69
C ASN A 366 -34.82 9.27 27.26
N MET A 367 -35.76 9.07 28.19
CA MET A 367 -36.96 8.31 27.94
C MET A 367 -38.22 9.03 28.47
N CYS A 368 -38.23 10.37 28.42
CA CYS A 368 -39.41 11.16 28.79
C CYS A 368 -40.65 10.73 27.99
N TYR A 369 -41.83 10.78 28.64
CA TYR A 369 -43.09 10.42 28.00
C TYR A 369 -43.14 9.00 27.42
N THR A 370 -42.34 8.08 27.94
CA THR A 370 -42.47 6.64 27.65
C THR A 370 -43.28 5.96 28.76
N TYR A 371 -43.95 4.83 28.44
CA TYR A 371 -44.92 4.21 29.34
C TYR A 371 -44.77 2.69 29.41
N GLY A 372 -43.55 2.19 29.31
CA GLY A 372 -43.20 0.78 29.43
C GLY A 372 -42.95 0.31 30.87
N ASP A 373 -42.52 -0.96 31.00
CA ASP A 373 -42.11 -1.50 32.31
C ASP A 373 -40.75 -0.93 32.73
N PRO A 374 -40.69 -0.16 33.83
CA PRO A 374 -39.46 0.44 34.29
C PRO A 374 -38.49 -0.51 35.01
N GLU A 375 -38.88 -1.74 35.27
CA GLU A 375 -38.09 -2.70 36.05
C GLU A 375 -36.70 -2.96 35.41
N PRO A 376 -36.53 -3.14 34.09
CA PRO A 376 -35.21 -3.25 33.49
C PRO A 376 -34.32 -2.02 33.74
N ILE A 377 -34.89 -0.80 33.70
CA ILE A 377 -34.12 0.43 33.92
C ILE A 377 -33.55 0.48 35.32
N SER A 378 -34.33 0.03 36.32
CA SER A 378 -33.87 -0.02 37.72
C SER A 378 -32.62 -0.87 37.98
N LYS A 379 -32.28 -1.72 37.02
CA LYS A 379 -31.08 -2.60 37.04
C LYS A 379 -29.86 -2.02 36.28
N MET A 380 -30.04 -0.88 35.61
CA MET A 380 -28.97 -0.27 34.77
C MET A 380 -28.06 0.63 35.62
N THR A 381 -27.41 0.08 36.63
CA THR A 381 -26.59 0.82 37.62
C THR A 381 -25.33 1.46 36.98
N TRP A 382 -25.04 1.21 35.74
CA TRP A 382 -23.94 1.82 34.99
C TRP A 382 -24.33 3.13 34.29
N LEU A 383 -25.65 3.49 34.26
CA LEU A 383 -26.08 4.77 33.73
C LEU A 383 -25.47 5.93 34.52
N LYS A 384 -25.07 6.98 33.82
CA LYS A 384 -24.59 8.24 34.42
C LYS A 384 -25.67 9.29 34.46
N ARG A 385 -26.51 9.40 33.42
CA ARG A 385 -27.63 10.33 33.37
C ARG A 385 -28.90 9.62 32.88
N LEU A 386 -29.99 9.82 33.57
CA LEU A 386 -31.30 9.35 33.19
C LEU A 386 -32.30 10.51 33.21
N TRP A 387 -32.84 10.86 32.03
CA TRP A 387 -33.91 11.84 31.90
C TRP A 387 -35.24 11.13 32.00
N TRP A 388 -35.84 11.16 33.20
CA TRP A 388 -37.00 10.35 33.65
C TRP A 388 -38.21 11.21 33.88
N THR A 389 -38.51 12.22 33.07
CA THR A 389 -39.61 13.14 33.27
C THR A 389 -40.90 12.67 32.58
N LYS A 390 -42.07 13.04 33.16
CA LYS A 390 -43.38 12.68 32.60
C LYS A 390 -43.63 11.18 32.43
N ILE A 391 -43.05 10.37 33.29
CA ILE A 391 -43.24 8.92 33.36
C ILE A 391 -44.35 8.60 34.40
N PRO A 392 -45.13 7.49 34.26
CA PRO A 392 -46.16 7.10 35.20
C PRO A 392 -45.64 6.91 36.64
N TYR A 393 -46.53 7.11 37.60
CA TYR A 393 -46.26 7.27 39.04
C TYR A 393 -45.58 6.07 39.75
N THR A 394 -45.62 4.86 39.20
CA THR A 394 -45.20 3.63 39.85
C THR A 394 -43.70 3.51 40.16
N TYR A 395 -42.85 4.36 39.55
CA TYR A 395 -41.41 4.40 39.80
C TYR A 395 -40.87 5.83 39.88
N ARG A 396 -41.62 6.71 40.57
CA ARG A 396 -41.21 8.13 40.76
C ARG A 396 -39.86 8.28 41.41
N ASP A 397 -39.45 7.30 42.23
CA ASP A 397 -38.19 7.31 42.95
C ASP A 397 -37.12 6.44 42.30
N MET A 398 -37.02 6.44 40.95
CA MET A 398 -35.99 5.70 40.23
C MET A 398 -34.57 5.97 40.77
N ALA A 399 -34.34 7.16 41.31
CA ALA A 399 -33.08 7.52 41.97
C ALA A 399 -32.72 6.61 43.16
N GLN A 400 -33.71 5.94 43.82
CA GLN A 400 -33.40 4.96 44.88
C GLN A 400 -32.74 3.68 44.35
N TYR A 401 -33.06 3.30 43.13
CA TYR A 401 -32.48 2.12 42.45
C TYR A 401 -31.17 2.44 41.77
N LEU A 402 -30.93 3.69 41.43
CA LEU A 402 -29.78 4.18 40.67
C LEU A 402 -29.02 5.28 41.45
N PRO A 403 -28.40 4.95 42.60
CA PRO A 403 -27.85 5.97 43.52
C PRO A 403 -26.67 6.75 42.91
N ASP A 404 -25.96 6.16 41.95
CA ASP A 404 -24.81 6.79 41.29
C ASP A 404 -25.17 7.48 39.95
N THR A 405 -26.46 7.47 39.58
CA THR A 405 -26.97 8.06 38.33
C THR A 405 -27.63 9.43 38.61
N GLN A 406 -27.34 10.42 37.79
CA GLN A 406 -28.08 11.67 37.79
C GLN A 406 -29.48 11.44 37.21
N VAL A 407 -30.49 11.20 38.06
CA VAL A 407 -31.87 11.00 37.63
C VAL A 407 -32.62 12.32 37.67
N VAL A 408 -33.14 12.77 36.51
CA VAL A 408 -33.94 13.98 36.37
C VAL A 408 -35.42 13.60 36.29
N LEU A 409 -36.17 13.96 37.31
CA LEU A 409 -37.57 13.57 37.49
C LEU A 409 -38.57 14.64 37.02
N ASP A 410 -38.19 15.90 37.03
CA ASP A 410 -39.07 17.03 36.66
C ASP A 410 -38.25 18.16 36.03
N SER A 411 -38.15 18.16 34.73
CA SER A 411 -37.46 19.21 33.95
C SER A 411 -38.42 20.15 33.24
N GLY A 412 -39.73 19.86 33.25
CA GLY A 412 -40.71 20.62 32.48
C GLY A 412 -40.65 20.41 30.97
N SER A 413 -39.59 19.76 30.43
CA SER A 413 -39.34 19.53 29.02
C SER A 413 -38.78 18.13 28.77
N SER A 414 -39.03 17.59 27.57
CA SER A 414 -38.43 16.34 27.11
C SER A 414 -36.93 16.49 26.86
N THR A 415 -36.50 17.66 26.42
CA THR A 415 -35.11 18.03 26.26
C THR A 415 -34.91 19.45 26.78
N GLY A 416 -34.14 19.62 27.81
CA GLY A 416 -33.84 20.93 28.38
C GLY A 416 -32.34 21.17 28.41
N TYR A 417 -31.92 22.34 28.88
CA TYR A 417 -30.50 22.68 28.96
C TYR A 417 -29.68 21.60 29.70
N GLY A 418 -30.20 21.10 30.82
CA GLY A 418 -29.51 20.05 31.55
C GLY A 418 -29.25 18.76 30.74
N TRP A 419 -30.12 18.38 29.80
CA TRP A 419 -29.91 17.26 28.89
C TRP A 419 -28.88 17.62 27.82
N ARG A 420 -29.08 18.76 27.17
CA ARG A 420 -28.24 19.24 26.06
C ARG A 420 -26.85 19.70 26.49
N ASP A 421 -26.65 19.96 27.80
CA ASP A 421 -25.36 20.35 28.38
C ASP A 421 -24.43 19.16 28.61
N GLY A 422 -24.91 17.93 28.51
CA GLY A 422 -24.12 16.73 28.69
C GLY A 422 -23.01 16.57 27.63
N ALA A 423 -21.89 15.97 28.04
CA ALA A 423 -20.73 15.76 27.16
C ALA A 423 -21.12 14.96 25.93
N HIS A 424 -21.81 13.82 26.10
CA HIS A 424 -22.23 12.96 25.02
C HIS A 424 -23.26 13.59 24.09
N TYR A 425 -24.12 14.49 24.59
CA TYR A 425 -25.00 15.26 23.72
C TYR A 425 -24.22 16.21 22.83
N LYS A 426 -23.16 16.84 23.33
CA LYS A 426 -22.29 17.74 22.55
C LYS A 426 -21.48 16.97 21.50
N GLU A 427 -20.91 15.85 21.90
CA GLU A 427 -20.17 14.96 20.99
C GLU A 427 -21.04 14.50 19.82
N GLN A 428 -22.21 13.92 20.09
CA GLN A 428 -23.12 13.47 19.05
C GLN A 428 -23.60 14.62 18.15
N ARG A 429 -23.90 15.78 18.73
CA ARG A 429 -24.31 16.97 17.97
C ARG A 429 -23.21 17.40 16.98
N ASP A 430 -21.95 17.36 17.41
CA ASP A 430 -20.82 17.74 16.57
C ASP A 430 -20.63 16.71 15.44
N ILE A 431 -20.76 15.41 15.72
CA ILE A 431 -20.71 14.33 14.71
C ILE A 431 -21.87 14.49 13.70
N LEU A 432 -23.09 14.73 14.18
CA LEU A 432 -24.28 14.85 13.33
C LEU A 432 -24.41 16.21 12.62
N GLY A 433 -23.55 17.18 12.90
CA GLY A 433 -23.61 18.52 12.33
C GLY A 433 -24.83 19.35 12.79
N MET A 434 -25.32 19.14 14.00
CA MET A 434 -26.55 19.77 14.55
C MET A 434 -26.27 21.18 15.08
N TRP A 435 -25.73 22.07 14.25
CA TRP A 435 -25.34 23.44 14.61
C TRP A 435 -26.52 24.31 15.09
N TYR A 436 -27.72 24.02 14.64
CA TYR A 436 -28.96 24.77 14.99
C TYR A 436 -29.51 24.43 16.37
N MET A 437 -28.97 23.42 17.05
CA MET A 437 -29.41 23.02 18.41
C MET A 437 -28.54 23.64 19.52
N THR A 438 -27.84 24.72 19.24
CA THR A 438 -26.97 25.45 20.18
C THR A 438 -27.70 26.52 20.99
N GLY A 439 -28.99 26.44 21.18
CA GLY A 439 -29.78 27.41 21.91
C GLY A 439 -30.13 26.98 23.33
#